data_b665b33a924f34fa50e39b752be00943
#
_entry.id   b665b33a924f34fa50e39b752be00943
#
_cell.length_a   1.000
_cell.length_b   1.000
_cell.length_c   1.000
_cell.angle_alpha   90.00
_cell.angle_beta   90.00
_cell.angle_gamma   90.00
#
_symmetry.space_group_name_H-M   'P 1'
#
loop_
_entity.id
_entity.type
_entity.pdbx_description
1 polymer ?
#
loop_
_entity_poly.entity_id
_entity_poly.type
_entity_poly.pdbx_seq_one_letter_code
_entity_poly.pdbx_strand_id
1 'polypeptide(L)'
;MNKLVKFLTFTAALTGCNLSFAQTPQLASSWTGLYNDEQKISLFFQQKGDQLTGYSLLNGKQTRFKGSLQKSGSVYKATLNELGQGATFGQFILDYKNNATVIDAQWLPSSKTVKPKFFSLKAQQCNYAKDEGNYPEASRKLLKDSDLQVALGELQYMRNEIYARHGYAFQNKSWAATFADYDWYMPCFTNVDSRLTQIEKENVKRIKMVEPYAKDVEWGR
;
A
#
# COMPACT_ATOMS: atom_id res chain seq x y z
N MET A 1 -65.52 36.27 -48.30
CA MET A 1 -65.73 35.09 -47.45
C MET A 1 -64.37 34.41 -47.24
N ASN A 2 -63.62 34.80 -46.19
CA ASN A 2 -62.30 34.23 -45.86
C ASN A 2 -62.45 33.27 -44.69
N LYS A 3 -62.19 31.98 -44.95
CA LYS A 3 -62.14 30.96 -43.89
C LYS A 3 -60.78 30.97 -43.26
N LEU A 4 -60.69 31.30 -41.97
CA LEU A 4 -59.47 31.22 -41.15
C LEU A 4 -59.32 29.77 -40.67
N VAL A 5 -58.26 29.12 -41.11
CA VAL A 5 -57.88 27.79 -40.61
C VAL A 5 -56.94 28.00 -39.42
N LYS A 6 -57.38 27.60 -38.24
CA LYS A 6 -56.55 27.58 -37.03
C LYS A 6 -55.74 26.27 -36.99
N PHE A 7 -54.40 26.41 -37.08
CA PHE A 7 -53.48 25.32 -36.80
C PHE A 7 -53.31 25.19 -35.28
N LEU A 8 -53.70 24.07 -34.71
CA LEU A 8 -53.35 23.67 -33.34
C LEU A 8 -51.98 23.02 -33.37
N THR A 9 -50.96 23.69 -32.83
CA THR A 9 -49.64 23.10 -32.55
C THR A 9 -49.68 22.33 -31.25
N PHE A 10 -49.55 21.03 -31.34
CA PHE A 10 -49.41 20.12 -30.18
C PHE A 10 -47.96 20.05 -29.77
N THR A 11 -47.60 20.72 -28.68
CA THR A 11 -46.24 20.65 -28.11
C THR A 11 -46.18 19.43 -27.20
N ALA A 12 -45.57 18.35 -27.66
CA ALA A 12 -45.29 17.19 -26.84
C ALA A 12 -44.10 17.51 -25.91
N ALA A 13 -44.33 17.67 -24.62
CA ALA A 13 -43.29 17.79 -23.60
C ALA A 13 -42.68 16.41 -23.38
N LEU A 14 -41.49 16.19 -23.92
CA LEU A 14 -40.64 15.04 -23.58
C LEU A 14 -40.05 15.24 -22.16
N THR A 15 -40.71 14.66 -21.16
CA THR A 15 -40.17 14.49 -19.81
C THR A 15 -39.00 13.48 -19.90
N GLY A 16 -37.78 13.98 -20.06
CA GLY A 16 -36.58 13.17 -19.97
C GLY A 16 -36.41 12.61 -18.56
N CYS A 17 -36.68 11.32 -18.39
CA CYS A 17 -36.30 10.59 -17.18
C CYS A 17 -34.76 10.55 -17.09
N ASN A 18 -34.17 11.46 -16.32
CA ASN A 18 -32.79 11.37 -15.95
C ASN A 18 -32.56 10.16 -15.03
N LEU A 19 -32.25 9.02 -15.61
CA LEU A 19 -31.73 7.86 -14.86
C LEU A 19 -30.37 8.27 -14.28
N SER A 20 -30.37 8.77 -13.04
CA SER A 20 -29.13 8.91 -12.25
C SER A 20 -28.60 7.50 -11.96
N PHE A 21 -27.68 7.02 -12.77
CA PHE A 21 -26.89 5.84 -12.40
C PHE A 21 -26.10 6.20 -11.16
N ALA A 22 -26.41 5.56 -10.04
CA ALA A 22 -25.61 5.69 -8.83
C ALA A 22 -24.19 5.24 -9.17
N GLN A 23 -23.26 6.19 -9.18
CA GLN A 23 -21.86 5.92 -9.49
C GLN A 23 -21.29 4.98 -8.44
N THR A 24 -20.73 3.85 -8.86
CA THR A 24 -20.02 2.93 -7.95
C THR A 24 -18.89 3.71 -7.27
N PRO A 25 -18.79 3.67 -5.92
CA PRO A 25 -17.76 4.41 -5.22
C PRO A 25 -16.39 3.92 -5.63
N GLN A 26 -15.49 4.88 -5.83
CA GLN A 26 -14.10 4.59 -6.18
C GLN A 26 -13.31 4.28 -4.91
N LEU A 27 -12.80 3.05 -4.81
CA LEU A 27 -11.85 2.66 -3.77
C LEU A 27 -10.50 3.34 -4.04
N ALA A 28 -9.81 3.83 -3.00
CA ALA A 28 -8.46 4.35 -3.17
C ALA A 28 -7.55 3.27 -3.78
N SER A 29 -6.61 3.68 -4.65
CA SER A 29 -5.79 2.75 -5.42
C SER A 29 -4.80 1.95 -4.58
N SER A 30 -4.48 2.42 -3.36
CA SER A 30 -3.52 1.74 -2.48
C SER A 30 -3.84 1.94 -1.00
N TRP A 31 -3.59 0.88 -0.24
CA TRP A 31 -3.87 0.77 1.17
C TRP A 31 -2.76 0.02 1.88
N THR A 32 -2.46 0.39 3.12
CA THR A 32 -1.47 -0.31 3.93
C THR A 32 -1.92 -0.43 5.38
N GLY A 33 -1.43 -1.44 6.09
CA GLY A 33 -1.70 -1.65 7.51
C GLY A 33 -0.90 -2.80 8.07
N LEU A 34 -0.96 -2.99 9.39
CA LEU A 34 -0.35 -4.12 10.07
C LEU A 34 -1.20 -5.36 9.83
N TYR A 35 -0.65 -6.34 9.09
CA TYR A 35 -1.30 -7.63 8.81
C TYR A 35 -1.30 -8.54 10.03
N ASN A 36 -0.29 -8.40 10.84
CA ASN A 36 -0.14 -8.89 12.19
C ASN A 36 0.73 -7.87 12.95
N ASP A 37 1.02 -8.10 14.20
CA ASP A 37 1.74 -7.15 15.08
C ASP A 37 3.16 -6.78 14.56
N GLU A 38 3.72 -7.55 13.62
CA GLU A 38 5.10 -7.40 13.14
C GLU A 38 5.23 -7.19 11.63
N GLN A 39 4.14 -7.25 10.87
CA GLN A 39 4.22 -7.27 9.41
C GLN A 39 3.26 -6.28 8.78
N LYS A 40 3.79 -5.38 7.97
CA LYS A 40 2.99 -4.44 7.21
C LYS A 40 2.67 -5.00 5.82
N ILE A 41 1.39 -4.99 5.47
CA ILE A 41 0.90 -5.37 4.15
C ILE A 41 0.48 -4.13 3.38
N SER A 42 0.67 -4.14 2.06
CA SER A 42 0.06 -3.17 1.16
C SER A 42 -0.81 -3.87 0.14
N LEU A 43 -1.97 -3.28 -0.15
CA LEU A 43 -2.88 -3.71 -1.22
C LEU A 43 -2.96 -2.62 -2.28
N PHE A 44 -2.82 -3.01 -3.54
CA PHE A 44 -2.88 -2.13 -4.70
C PHE A 44 -4.01 -2.56 -5.62
N PHE A 45 -4.89 -1.62 -5.97
CA PHE A 45 -6.12 -1.89 -6.70
C PHE A 45 -6.20 -1.17 -8.04
N GLN A 46 -6.83 -1.84 -8.98
CA GLN A 46 -7.44 -1.27 -10.17
C GLN A 46 -8.92 -1.61 -10.15
N GLN A 47 -9.78 -0.60 -10.20
CA GLN A 47 -11.23 -0.76 -10.17
C GLN A 47 -11.83 -0.40 -11.53
N LYS A 48 -12.71 -1.29 -12.04
CA LYS A 48 -13.52 -1.05 -13.25
C LYS A 48 -14.96 -1.44 -12.94
N GLY A 49 -15.82 -0.46 -12.68
CA GLY A 49 -17.16 -0.71 -12.12
C GLY A 49 -17.04 -1.45 -10.79
N ASP A 50 -17.70 -2.59 -10.68
CA ASP A 50 -17.67 -3.45 -9.49
C ASP A 50 -16.49 -4.46 -9.50
N GLN A 51 -15.73 -4.53 -10.58
CA GLN A 51 -14.59 -5.44 -10.68
C GLN A 51 -13.33 -4.84 -10.10
N LEU A 52 -12.65 -5.62 -9.27
CA LEU A 52 -11.39 -5.27 -8.64
C LEU A 52 -10.31 -6.25 -9.07
N THR A 53 -9.17 -5.72 -9.49
CA THR A 53 -7.94 -6.49 -9.74
C THR A 53 -6.78 -5.80 -9.04
N GLY A 54 -5.72 -6.55 -8.75
CA GLY A 54 -4.57 -5.95 -8.11
C GLY A 54 -3.63 -6.98 -7.51
N TYR A 55 -2.88 -6.52 -6.51
CA TYR A 55 -1.97 -7.40 -5.78
C TYR A 55 -1.80 -6.93 -4.33
N SER A 56 -1.48 -7.89 -3.48
CA SER A 56 -0.94 -7.65 -2.13
C SER A 56 0.58 -7.71 -2.17
N LEU A 57 1.23 -6.95 -1.28
CA LEU A 57 2.68 -6.98 -1.07
C LEU A 57 2.96 -7.16 0.43
N LEU A 58 3.51 -8.32 0.77
CA LEU A 58 3.84 -8.71 2.15
C LEU A 58 5.21 -9.37 2.17
N ASN A 59 6.14 -8.87 2.99
CA ASN A 59 7.50 -9.39 3.14
C ASN A 59 8.21 -9.60 1.79
N GLY A 60 8.14 -8.61 0.91
CA GLY A 60 8.75 -8.65 -0.42
C GLY A 60 8.09 -9.60 -1.41
N LYS A 61 7.02 -10.32 -1.01
CA LYS A 61 6.26 -11.21 -1.88
C LYS A 61 5.02 -10.50 -2.41
N GLN A 62 4.90 -10.44 -3.72
CA GLN A 62 3.71 -9.93 -4.41
C GLN A 62 2.78 -11.09 -4.74
N THR A 63 1.49 -10.97 -4.34
CA THR A 63 0.45 -11.95 -4.67
C THR A 63 -0.69 -11.25 -5.37
N ARG A 64 -1.00 -11.65 -6.61
CA ARG A 64 -2.10 -11.08 -7.39
C ARG A 64 -3.44 -11.56 -6.85
N PHE A 65 -4.46 -10.71 -6.99
CA PHE A 65 -5.84 -11.05 -6.68
C PHE A 65 -6.82 -10.49 -7.73
N LYS A 66 -8.02 -11.04 -7.73
CA LYS A 66 -9.18 -10.52 -8.44
C LYS A 66 -10.42 -10.64 -7.57
N GLY A 67 -11.37 -9.79 -7.78
CA GLY A 67 -12.60 -9.81 -6.99
C GLY A 67 -13.64 -8.82 -7.43
N SER A 68 -14.61 -8.60 -6.57
CA SER A 68 -15.72 -7.69 -6.85
C SER A 68 -16.12 -6.91 -5.61
N LEU A 69 -16.78 -5.81 -5.90
CA LEU A 69 -17.38 -4.90 -4.94
C LEU A 69 -18.88 -5.12 -4.89
N GLN A 70 -19.45 -5.23 -3.69
CA GLN A 70 -20.86 -5.33 -3.47
C GLN A 70 -21.32 -4.25 -2.50
N LYS A 71 -22.48 -3.64 -2.78
CA LYS A 71 -23.13 -2.69 -1.88
C LYS A 71 -24.11 -3.42 -0.99
N SER A 72 -24.03 -3.19 0.31
CA SER A 72 -24.98 -3.69 1.31
C SER A 72 -25.41 -2.53 2.22
N GLY A 73 -26.57 -1.92 1.90
CA GLY A 73 -27.01 -0.71 2.59
C GLY A 73 -26.07 0.48 2.38
N SER A 74 -25.49 1.00 3.47
CA SER A 74 -24.48 2.09 3.46
C SER A 74 -23.03 1.59 3.44
N VAL A 75 -22.80 0.28 3.49
CA VAL A 75 -21.49 -0.35 3.52
C VAL A 75 -21.19 -0.99 2.17
N TYR A 76 -19.93 -0.96 1.77
CA TYR A 76 -19.40 -1.69 0.62
C TYR A 76 -18.52 -2.82 1.11
N LYS A 77 -18.69 -3.99 0.50
CA LYS A 77 -17.89 -5.17 0.75
C LYS A 77 -17.10 -5.52 -0.51
N ALA A 78 -15.76 -5.47 -0.41
CA ALA A 78 -14.90 -6.00 -1.45
C ALA A 78 -14.44 -7.41 -1.09
N THR A 79 -14.59 -8.34 -2.01
CA THR A 79 -14.14 -9.73 -1.86
C THR A 79 -13.08 -10.00 -2.91
N LEU A 80 -11.84 -10.29 -2.48
CA LEU A 80 -10.65 -10.39 -3.33
C LEU A 80 -10.04 -11.77 -3.16
N ASN A 81 -10.07 -12.59 -4.21
CA ASN A 81 -9.49 -13.92 -4.21
C ASN A 81 -8.04 -13.85 -4.70
N GLU A 82 -7.10 -14.29 -3.91
CA GLU A 82 -5.70 -14.43 -4.31
C GLU A 82 -5.57 -15.48 -5.43
N LEU A 83 -4.75 -15.15 -6.43
CA LEU A 83 -4.52 -16.03 -7.59
C LEU A 83 -3.35 -16.96 -7.31
N GLY A 84 -3.65 -18.15 -6.82
CA GLY A 84 -2.69 -19.18 -6.48
C GLY A 84 -3.36 -20.35 -5.77
N GLN A 85 -2.55 -21.32 -5.37
CA GLN A 85 -3.01 -22.53 -4.67
C GLN A 85 -2.12 -22.78 -3.45
N GLY A 86 -2.69 -23.49 -2.46
CA GLY A 86 -1.99 -23.89 -1.24
C GLY A 86 -2.40 -23.08 -0.01
N ALA A 87 -1.88 -23.49 1.15
CA ALA A 87 -2.27 -22.97 2.46
C ALA A 87 -1.96 -21.48 2.68
N THR A 88 -1.06 -20.91 1.88
CA THR A 88 -0.64 -19.49 1.98
C THR A 88 -1.46 -18.55 1.12
N PHE A 89 -2.44 -19.06 0.38
CA PHE A 89 -3.38 -18.28 -0.41
C PHE A 89 -4.74 -18.22 0.29
N GLY A 90 -5.47 -17.18 0.02
CA GLY A 90 -6.75 -16.96 0.66
C GLY A 90 -7.59 -15.89 -0.05
N GLN A 91 -8.44 -15.29 0.74
CA GLN A 91 -9.38 -14.27 0.30
C GLN A 91 -9.28 -13.08 1.25
N PHE A 92 -9.19 -11.87 0.71
CA PHE A 92 -9.41 -10.65 1.48
C PHE A 92 -10.88 -10.25 1.43
N ILE A 93 -11.43 -9.91 2.58
CA ILE A 93 -12.73 -9.26 2.75
C ILE A 93 -12.46 -7.87 3.30
N LEU A 94 -12.93 -6.84 2.60
CA LEU A 94 -12.78 -5.45 3.02
C LEU A 94 -14.17 -4.84 3.19
N ASP A 95 -14.46 -4.36 4.39
CA ASP A 95 -15.72 -3.67 4.69
C ASP A 95 -15.44 -2.17 4.88
N TYR A 96 -16.12 -1.30 4.11
CA TYR A 96 -15.89 0.14 4.17
C TYR A 96 -17.13 0.96 3.84
N LYS A 97 -17.14 2.20 4.32
CA LYS A 97 -18.09 3.23 3.93
C LYS A 97 -17.51 4.07 2.78
N ASN A 98 -18.38 4.72 2.03
CA ASN A 98 -17.92 5.64 0.99
C ASN A 98 -16.99 6.71 1.57
N ASN A 99 -15.90 7.03 0.85
CA ASN A 99 -14.85 7.99 1.27
C ASN A 99 -14.11 7.61 2.56
N ALA A 100 -14.13 6.34 2.97
CA ALA A 100 -13.33 5.90 4.11
C ALA A 100 -11.83 6.09 3.82
N THR A 101 -11.09 6.57 4.81
CA THR A 101 -9.63 6.64 4.81
C THR A 101 -8.99 5.48 5.57
N VAL A 102 -9.79 4.78 6.36
CA VAL A 102 -9.45 3.55 7.07
C VAL A 102 -10.58 2.53 6.81
N ILE A 103 -10.21 1.29 6.57
CA ILE A 103 -11.12 0.19 6.31
C ILE A 103 -10.74 -1.03 7.15
N ASP A 104 -11.75 -1.81 7.53
CA ASP A 104 -11.54 -3.09 8.18
C ASP A 104 -11.29 -4.16 7.13
N ALA A 105 -10.30 -5.01 7.40
CA ALA A 105 -9.83 -6.06 6.51
C ALA A 105 -9.77 -7.40 7.24
N GLN A 106 -10.15 -8.45 6.54
CA GLN A 106 -9.98 -9.82 6.96
C GLN A 106 -9.24 -10.57 5.85
N TRP A 107 -8.27 -11.40 6.24
CA TRP A 107 -7.72 -12.38 5.34
C TRP A 107 -8.13 -13.77 5.79
N LEU A 108 -8.86 -14.47 4.93
CA LEU A 108 -9.39 -15.81 5.16
C LEU A 108 -8.56 -16.81 4.37
N PRO A 109 -7.79 -17.70 5.01
CA PRO A 109 -6.96 -18.70 4.31
C PRO A 109 -7.82 -19.75 3.63
N SER A 110 -7.32 -20.31 2.52
CA SER A 110 -7.93 -21.47 1.86
C SER A 110 -7.81 -22.74 2.70
N SER A 111 -6.82 -22.82 3.57
CA SER A 111 -6.59 -23.96 4.48
C SER A 111 -7.23 -23.73 5.84
N LYS A 112 -7.95 -24.74 6.34
CA LYS A 112 -8.52 -24.73 7.69
C LYS A 112 -7.47 -24.80 8.82
N THR A 113 -6.24 -25.15 8.51
CA THR A 113 -5.13 -25.22 9.48
C THR A 113 -4.49 -23.87 9.76
N VAL A 114 -4.73 -22.88 8.91
CA VAL A 114 -4.23 -21.51 9.07
C VAL A 114 -5.34 -20.63 9.67
N LYS A 115 -5.00 -19.81 10.65
CA LYS A 115 -5.98 -18.93 11.29
C LYS A 115 -6.24 -17.70 10.42
N PRO A 116 -7.51 -17.22 10.35
CA PRO A 116 -7.84 -15.93 9.77
C PRO A 116 -7.06 -14.79 10.42
N LYS A 117 -6.84 -13.71 9.64
CA LYS A 117 -6.23 -12.47 10.13
C LYS A 117 -7.25 -11.35 10.04
N PHE A 118 -7.27 -10.48 11.05
CA PHE A 118 -8.12 -9.31 11.12
C PHE A 118 -7.23 -8.09 11.38
N PHE A 119 -7.38 -7.06 10.58
CA PHE A 119 -6.54 -5.87 10.62
C PHE A 119 -7.24 -4.68 9.97
N SER A 120 -6.72 -3.48 10.20
CA SER A 120 -7.20 -2.27 9.54
C SER A 120 -6.20 -1.82 8.48
N LEU A 121 -6.71 -1.24 7.40
CA LEU A 121 -5.93 -0.66 6.32
C LEU A 121 -6.22 0.84 6.23
N LYS A 122 -5.17 1.64 6.10
CA LYS A 122 -5.22 3.09 5.86
C LYS A 122 -4.93 3.38 4.39
N ALA A 123 -5.70 4.27 3.77
CA ALA A 123 -5.39 4.76 2.43
C ALA A 123 -4.07 5.52 2.47
N GLN A 124 -3.10 5.09 1.67
CA GLN A 124 -1.78 5.68 1.61
C GLN A 124 -1.20 5.52 0.21
N GLN A 125 -0.41 6.49 -0.24
CA GLN A 125 0.31 6.44 -1.52
C GLN A 125 1.77 6.12 -1.31
N CYS A 126 2.39 5.52 -2.33
CA CYS A 126 3.81 5.22 -2.38
C CYS A 126 4.65 6.48 -2.59
N ASN A 127 4.82 7.27 -1.56
CA ASN A 127 5.60 8.49 -1.59
C ASN A 127 7.04 8.26 -1.12
N TYR A 128 7.98 9.06 -1.65
CA TYR A 128 9.34 9.11 -1.13
C TYR A 128 9.37 9.91 0.18
N ALA A 129 9.66 9.23 1.29
CA ALA A 129 9.66 9.78 2.64
C ALA A 129 11.05 10.35 3.02
N LYS A 130 11.56 11.32 2.22
CA LYS A 130 12.95 11.81 2.29
C LYS A 130 13.39 12.27 3.68
N ASP A 131 12.47 12.86 4.42
CA ASP A 131 12.76 13.58 5.66
C ASP A 131 12.37 12.77 6.92
N GLU A 132 11.90 11.55 6.71
CA GLU A 132 11.42 10.67 7.77
C GLU A 132 12.51 9.71 8.29
N GLY A 133 12.30 9.18 9.49
CA GLY A 133 13.16 8.19 10.12
C GLY A 133 14.23 8.78 11.02
N ASN A 134 15.20 7.93 11.41
CA ASN A 134 16.24 8.29 12.39
C ASN A 134 17.47 8.95 11.75
N TYR A 135 17.76 8.65 10.49
CA TYR A 135 18.94 9.14 9.74
C TYR A 135 18.54 9.84 8.44
N PRO A 136 17.67 10.88 8.47
CA PRO A 136 17.22 11.57 7.26
C PRO A 136 18.38 12.22 6.48
N GLU A 137 19.48 12.59 7.17
CA GLU A 137 20.70 13.13 6.54
C GLU A 137 21.33 12.17 5.55
N ALA A 138 21.17 10.84 5.73
CA ALA A 138 21.66 9.84 4.79
C ALA A 138 21.01 9.91 3.40
N SER A 139 19.85 10.56 3.30
CA SER A 139 19.18 10.86 2.02
C SER A 139 19.39 12.29 1.52
N ARG A 140 20.00 13.18 2.35
CA ARG A 140 20.12 14.62 2.05
C ARG A 140 21.52 15.05 1.69
N LYS A 141 22.56 14.44 2.27
CA LYS A 141 23.97 14.81 2.09
C LYS A 141 24.85 13.56 2.05
N LEU A 142 26.07 13.72 1.51
CA LEU A 142 27.09 12.69 1.62
C LEU A 142 27.50 12.56 3.10
N LEU A 143 27.47 11.33 3.60
CA LEU A 143 27.91 11.00 4.94
C LEU A 143 29.44 11.18 5.03
N LYS A 144 29.92 11.71 6.15
CA LYS A 144 31.36 11.79 6.47
C LYS A 144 31.82 10.50 7.12
N ASP A 145 33.12 10.30 7.22
CA ASP A 145 33.69 9.14 7.91
C ASP A 145 33.29 9.13 9.40
N SER A 146 33.17 10.30 10.03
CA SER A 146 32.67 10.43 11.40
C SER A 146 31.21 9.96 11.56
N ASP A 147 30.38 10.10 10.54
CA ASP A 147 28.97 9.66 10.56
C ASP A 147 28.85 8.12 10.47
N LEU A 148 29.94 7.45 10.05
CA LEU A 148 30.03 5.99 9.87
C LEU A 148 30.75 5.29 11.02
N GLN A 149 31.25 6.03 12.03
CA GLN A 149 31.90 5.49 13.22
C GLN A 149 30.87 5.10 14.29
N VAL A 150 29.96 4.21 13.93
CA VAL A 150 28.87 3.72 14.77
C VAL A 150 28.84 2.19 14.76
N ALA A 151 28.04 1.58 15.62
CA ALA A 151 27.89 0.12 15.69
C ALA A 151 27.39 -0.47 14.37
N LEU A 152 27.72 -1.74 14.11
CA LEU A 152 27.29 -2.46 12.90
C LEU A 152 25.77 -2.43 12.73
N GLY A 153 25.00 -2.65 13.80
CA GLY A 153 23.55 -2.60 13.76
C GLY A 153 22.99 -1.24 13.31
N GLU A 154 23.63 -0.13 13.71
CA GLU A 154 23.26 1.22 13.30
C GLU A 154 23.58 1.49 11.83
N LEU A 155 24.74 1.03 11.35
CA LEU A 155 25.09 1.12 9.92
C LEU A 155 24.07 0.39 9.06
N GLN A 156 23.71 -0.84 9.46
CA GLN A 156 22.71 -1.64 8.77
C GLN A 156 21.33 -0.97 8.81
N TYR A 157 20.96 -0.38 9.94
CA TYR A 157 19.70 0.35 10.08
C TYR A 157 19.69 1.58 9.15
N MET A 158 20.72 2.43 9.19
CA MET A 158 20.87 3.61 8.34
C MET A 158 20.76 3.26 6.85
N ARG A 159 21.44 2.19 6.42
CA ARG A 159 21.36 1.69 5.04
C ARG A 159 19.96 1.22 4.67
N ASN A 160 19.32 0.44 5.53
CA ASN A 160 17.99 -0.10 5.27
C ASN A 160 16.91 0.99 5.34
N GLU A 161 17.11 2.03 6.16
CA GLU A 161 16.21 3.16 6.22
C GLU A 161 16.20 3.97 4.93
N ILE A 162 17.34 4.11 4.22
CA ILE A 162 17.38 4.68 2.86
C ILE A 162 16.42 3.91 1.94
N TYR A 163 16.46 2.58 1.94
CA TYR A 163 15.57 1.76 1.12
C TYR A 163 14.11 1.87 1.57
N ALA A 164 13.85 1.89 2.89
CA ALA A 164 12.51 2.02 3.45
C ALA A 164 11.82 3.32 3.03
N ARG A 165 12.56 4.45 2.97
CA ARG A 165 12.03 5.75 2.50
C ARG A 165 11.52 5.71 1.07
N HIS A 166 12.06 4.84 0.24
CA HIS A 166 11.58 4.59 -1.12
C HIS A 166 10.49 3.53 -1.21
N GLY A 167 10.02 3.01 -0.06
CA GLY A 167 8.99 1.99 -0.01
C GLY A 167 9.47 0.59 -0.39
N TYR A 168 10.72 0.24 -0.10
CA TYR A 168 11.22 -1.12 -0.30
C TYR A 168 10.50 -2.11 0.61
N ALA A 169 9.94 -3.16 0.03
CA ALA A 169 9.30 -4.24 0.76
C ALA A 169 10.35 -5.29 1.17
N PHE A 170 10.79 -5.23 2.41
CA PHE A 170 11.82 -6.12 2.92
C PHE A 170 11.38 -7.59 2.89
N GLN A 171 12.26 -8.47 2.37
CA GLN A 171 12.09 -9.92 2.44
C GLN A 171 12.58 -10.48 3.78
N ASN A 172 13.60 -9.87 4.36
CA ASN A 172 14.08 -10.19 5.70
C ASN A 172 13.01 -9.75 6.72
N LYS A 173 12.51 -10.71 7.50
CA LYS A 173 11.40 -10.49 8.44
C LYS A 173 11.75 -9.51 9.55
N SER A 174 13.00 -9.53 10.04
CA SER A 174 13.44 -8.59 11.09
C SER A 174 13.40 -7.15 10.58
N TRP A 175 13.92 -6.89 9.37
CA TRP A 175 13.84 -5.55 8.78
C TRP A 175 12.42 -5.15 8.39
N ALA A 176 11.59 -6.11 7.95
CA ALA A 176 10.18 -5.84 7.70
C ALA A 176 9.45 -5.41 8.99
N ALA A 177 9.73 -6.10 10.12
CA ALA A 177 9.20 -5.76 11.44
C ALA A 177 9.73 -4.41 11.94
N THR A 178 11.04 -4.16 11.81
CA THR A 178 11.67 -2.89 12.21
C THR A 178 10.97 -1.66 11.61
N PHE A 179 10.55 -1.74 10.34
CA PHE A 179 9.89 -0.60 9.68
C PHE A 179 8.36 -0.65 9.75
N ALA A 180 7.75 -1.76 10.19
CA ALA A 180 6.30 -1.93 10.16
C ALA A 180 5.54 -0.88 10.99
N ASP A 181 6.10 -0.45 12.13
CA ASP A 181 5.44 0.47 13.07
C ASP A 181 5.50 1.94 12.63
N TYR A 182 6.35 2.28 11.65
CA TYR A 182 6.45 3.66 11.20
C TYR A 182 5.30 4.03 10.25
N ASP A 183 4.55 5.07 10.59
CA ASP A 183 3.43 5.57 9.77
C ASP A 183 3.84 6.01 8.36
N TRP A 184 5.06 6.56 8.21
CA TRP A 184 5.59 6.97 6.92
C TRP A 184 5.98 5.81 6.01
N TYR A 185 6.26 4.63 6.58
CA TYR A 185 6.67 3.47 5.79
C TYR A 185 5.47 2.75 5.19
N MET A 186 5.51 2.57 3.88
CA MET A 186 4.60 1.72 3.13
C MET A 186 5.40 0.79 2.21
N PRO A 187 5.32 -0.55 2.36
CA PRO A 187 5.95 -1.47 1.40
C PRO A 187 5.28 -1.36 0.03
N CYS A 188 6.01 -0.84 -0.95
CA CYS A 188 5.49 -0.52 -2.29
C CYS A 188 6.19 -1.28 -3.41
N PHE A 189 7.48 -1.57 -3.25
CA PHE A 189 8.33 -2.07 -4.33
C PHE A 189 9.22 -3.21 -3.85
N THR A 190 9.40 -4.22 -4.68
CA THR A 190 10.35 -5.32 -4.42
C THR A 190 11.79 -4.98 -4.81
N ASN A 191 11.99 -3.87 -5.53
CA ASN A 191 13.28 -3.29 -5.86
C ASN A 191 13.13 -1.76 -5.94
N VAL A 192 14.08 -1.03 -5.35
CA VAL A 192 14.12 0.44 -5.32
C VAL A 192 15.43 1.03 -5.84
N ASP A 193 16.33 0.22 -6.43
CA ASP A 193 17.67 0.68 -6.85
C ASP A 193 17.60 1.83 -7.86
N SER A 194 16.64 1.79 -8.79
CA SER A 194 16.43 2.86 -9.76
C SER A 194 15.80 4.13 -9.17
N ARG A 195 15.27 4.03 -7.95
CA ARG A 195 14.60 5.13 -7.24
C ARG A 195 15.55 5.91 -6.34
N LEU A 196 16.68 5.30 -5.96
CA LEU A 196 17.67 5.93 -5.11
C LEU A 196 18.28 7.15 -5.82
N THR A 197 18.41 8.26 -5.08
CA THR A 197 19.15 9.43 -5.52
C THR A 197 20.65 9.11 -5.64
N GLN A 198 21.43 9.96 -6.32
CA GLN A 198 22.87 9.78 -6.41
C GLN A 198 23.55 9.84 -5.03
N ILE A 199 23.08 10.71 -4.13
CA ILE A 199 23.57 10.82 -2.74
C ILE A 199 23.35 9.50 -1.99
N GLU A 200 22.15 8.94 -2.10
CA GLU A 200 21.79 7.69 -1.42
C GLU A 200 22.59 6.50 -1.94
N LYS A 201 22.78 6.41 -3.26
CA LYS A 201 23.64 5.37 -3.87
C LYS A 201 25.06 5.42 -3.34
N GLU A 202 25.61 6.62 -3.25
CA GLU A 202 26.97 6.80 -2.71
C GLU A 202 27.02 6.48 -1.21
N ASN A 203 26.04 6.93 -0.42
CA ASN A 203 25.96 6.64 1.01
C ASN A 203 25.79 5.13 1.28
N VAL A 204 24.92 4.45 0.54
CA VAL A 204 24.76 2.99 0.62
C VAL A 204 26.09 2.28 0.32
N LYS A 205 26.82 2.73 -0.70
CA LYS A 205 28.15 2.17 -1.04
C LYS A 205 29.14 2.39 0.10
N ARG A 206 29.23 3.60 0.66
CA ARG A 206 30.11 3.93 1.78
C ARG A 206 29.80 3.10 3.02
N ILE A 207 28.52 3.00 3.40
CA ILE A 207 28.08 2.19 4.53
C ILE A 207 28.51 0.73 4.33
N LYS A 208 28.22 0.13 3.16
CA LYS A 208 28.62 -1.25 2.84
C LYS A 208 30.13 -1.50 2.87
N MET A 209 30.95 -0.48 2.60
CA MET A 209 32.41 -0.58 2.71
C MET A 209 32.88 -0.63 4.16
N VAL A 210 32.16 -0.01 5.10
CA VAL A 210 32.51 0.06 6.51
C VAL A 210 31.93 -1.12 7.31
N GLU A 211 30.73 -1.60 6.97
CA GLU A 211 30.03 -2.70 7.68
C GLU A 211 30.94 -3.90 8.04
N PRO A 212 31.84 -4.42 7.16
CA PRO A 212 32.70 -5.56 7.49
C PRO A 212 33.72 -5.29 8.60
N TYR A 213 34.02 -4.03 8.86
CA TYR A 213 35.02 -3.60 9.85
C TYR A 213 34.40 -3.07 11.14
N ALA A 214 33.07 -2.80 11.10
CA ALA A 214 32.34 -2.35 12.27
C ALA A 214 32.11 -3.52 13.23
N LYS A 215 32.25 -3.25 14.53
CA LYS A 215 31.97 -4.23 15.58
C LYS A 215 30.57 -3.97 16.14
N ASP A 216 29.88 -5.03 16.50
CA ASP A 216 28.73 -4.89 17.38
C ASP A 216 29.24 -4.41 18.74
N VAL A 217 28.68 -3.31 19.23
CA VAL A 217 28.90 -2.90 20.60
C VAL A 217 28.04 -3.81 21.48
N GLU A 218 28.65 -4.82 22.09
CA GLU A 218 28.02 -5.52 23.20
C GLU A 218 27.82 -4.50 24.32
N TRP A 219 26.58 -4.04 24.48
CA TRP A 219 26.19 -3.34 25.69
C TRP A 219 26.35 -4.34 26.85
N GLY A 220 27.45 -4.19 27.60
CA GLY A 220 27.76 -5.05 28.73
C GLY A 220 26.54 -5.24 29.62
N ARG A 221 26.24 -6.50 29.89
CA ARG A 221 25.26 -6.93 30.90
C ARG A 221 25.78 -6.63 32.28
#